data_95b15cdff89cfeb8098943d9b171e284
#
_entry.id   95b15cdff89cfeb8098943d9b171e284
#
_cell.length_a   1.000
_cell.length_b   1.000
_cell.length_c   1.000
_cell.angle_alpha   90.00
_cell.angle_beta   90.00
_cell.angle_gamma   90.00
#
_symmetry.space_group_name_H-M   'P 1'
#
loop_
_entity.id
_entity.type
_entity.pdbx_description
1 polymer ?
#
loop_
_entity_poly.entity_id
_entity_poly.type
_entity_poly.pdbx_seq_one_letter_code
_entity_poly.pdbx_strand_id
1 'polypeptide(L)'
;MIQRIQSLWLLIVALTAFATYTLTLYIGKLADGNERPFMLADNFLLVIIIILLGALAIVCIFLFKNRKLQFRLSVLGVIFSIAFLFIEYLKVEQFKKTNNILSGSYQVGALLPVIMIIFFILAARGIYKDEKLVKSLDRLR
;
A
#
# COMPACT_ATOMS: atom_id res chain seq x y z
N MET A 1 25.37 0.84 -6.05
CA MET A 1 24.82 1.70 -4.97
C MET A 1 23.33 2.02 -5.11
N ILE A 2 22.77 2.05 -6.31
CA ILE A 2 21.35 2.40 -6.57
C ILE A 2 20.35 1.36 -6.01
N GLN A 3 20.71 0.09 -5.96
CA GLN A 3 19.88 -0.99 -5.39
C GLN A 3 19.41 -0.75 -3.94
N ARG A 4 20.20 -0.04 -3.14
CA ARG A 4 19.84 0.28 -1.74
C ARG A 4 18.64 1.21 -1.64
N ILE A 5 18.48 2.14 -2.58
CA ILE A 5 17.36 3.11 -2.56
C ILE A 5 16.05 2.42 -2.91
N GLN A 6 16.03 1.46 -3.84
CA GLN A 6 14.83 0.70 -4.20
C GLN A 6 14.31 -0.16 -3.04
N SER A 7 15.25 -0.83 -2.34
CA SER A 7 14.90 -1.59 -1.14
C SER A 7 14.36 -0.69 -0.03
N LEU A 8 14.84 0.56 0.06
CA LEU A 8 14.32 1.54 1.01
C LEU A 8 12.86 1.90 0.70
N TRP A 9 12.52 2.15 -0.57
CA TRP A 9 11.14 2.43 -0.96
C TRP A 9 10.19 1.26 -0.63
N LEU A 10 10.61 0.02 -0.92
CA LEU A 10 9.83 -1.18 -0.59
C LEU A 10 9.74 -1.41 0.92
N LEU A 11 10.76 -1.08 1.69
CA LEU A 11 10.70 -1.12 3.16
C LEU A 11 9.67 -0.13 3.70
N ILE A 12 9.62 1.08 3.15
CA ILE A 12 8.60 2.07 3.54
C ILE A 12 7.20 1.54 3.23
N VAL A 13 6.99 0.86 2.09
CA VAL A 13 5.70 0.22 1.79
C VAL A 13 5.34 -0.83 2.84
N ALA A 14 6.27 -1.69 3.24
CA ALA A 14 6.01 -2.69 4.28
C ALA A 14 5.66 -2.05 5.63
N LEU A 15 6.36 -0.98 6.01
CA LEU A 15 6.07 -0.22 7.23
C LEU A 15 4.72 0.50 7.16
N THR A 16 4.38 1.09 6.02
CA THR A 16 3.07 1.74 5.82
C THR A 16 1.92 0.72 5.84
N ALA A 17 2.12 -0.50 5.30
CA ALA A 17 1.13 -1.57 5.40
C ALA A 17 0.88 -1.96 6.87
N PHE A 18 1.94 -2.10 7.67
CA PHE A 18 1.81 -2.36 9.11
C PHE A 18 1.12 -1.20 9.84
N ALA A 19 1.50 0.04 9.53
CA ALA A 19 0.87 1.23 10.12
C ALA A 19 -0.62 1.33 9.77
N THR A 20 -1.01 0.98 8.54
CA THR A 20 -2.43 0.95 8.12
C THR A 20 -3.24 -0.05 8.96
N TYR A 21 -2.63 -1.17 9.37
CA TYR A 21 -3.28 -2.16 10.23
C TYR A 21 -3.57 -1.60 11.65
N THR A 22 -2.68 -0.78 12.18
CA THR A 22 -2.76 -0.27 13.56
C THR A 22 -3.53 1.04 13.70
N LEU A 23 -3.61 1.82 12.63
CA LEU A 23 -4.22 3.15 12.66
C LEU A 23 -5.70 3.11 12.28
N THR A 24 -6.46 4.05 12.84
CA THR A 24 -7.86 4.26 12.50
C THR A 24 -7.98 4.82 11.07
N LEU A 25 -8.90 4.25 10.28
CA LEU A 25 -9.18 4.68 8.92
C LEU A 25 -10.21 5.82 8.87
N TYR A 26 -11.26 5.70 9.67
CA TYR A 26 -12.36 6.65 9.70
C TYR A 26 -12.97 6.74 11.11
N ILE A 27 -13.40 7.94 11.51
CA ILE A 27 -14.16 8.15 12.74
C ILE A 27 -15.52 8.74 12.36
N GLY A 28 -16.59 7.98 12.66
CA GLY A 28 -17.95 8.40 12.44
C GLY A 28 -18.60 8.93 13.73
N LYS A 29 -19.41 9.98 13.61
CA LYS A 29 -20.23 10.51 14.70
C LYS A 29 -21.67 10.06 14.52
N LEU A 30 -22.19 9.35 15.53
CA LEU A 30 -23.59 8.94 15.60
C LEU A 30 -24.50 10.10 16.01
N ALA A 31 -25.80 9.92 15.80
CA ALA A 31 -26.82 10.88 16.26
C ALA A 31 -26.77 11.15 17.79
N ASP A 32 -26.32 10.17 18.56
CA ASP A 32 -26.19 10.23 20.03
C ASP A 32 -24.92 10.99 20.50
N GLY A 33 -24.16 11.58 19.58
CA GLY A 33 -22.92 12.29 19.88
C GLY A 33 -21.71 11.36 20.13
N ASN A 34 -21.90 10.05 20.14
CA ASN A 34 -20.83 9.08 20.33
C ASN A 34 -19.99 8.93 19.05
N GLU A 35 -18.67 8.80 19.23
CA GLU A 35 -17.75 8.54 18.13
C GLU A 35 -17.54 7.02 17.94
N ARG A 36 -17.60 6.56 16.70
CA ARG A 36 -17.31 5.17 16.34
C ARG A 36 -16.13 5.14 15.37
N PRO A 37 -14.97 4.62 15.80
CA PRO A 37 -13.85 4.42 14.91
C PRO A 37 -14.09 3.22 13.99
N PHE A 38 -13.65 3.31 12.74
CA PHE A 38 -13.55 2.20 11.79
C PHE A 38 -12.09 1.86 11.61
N MET A 39 -11.72 0.66 12.00
CA MET A 39 -10.36 0.14 11.87
C MET A 39 -10.29 -0.90 10.76
N LEU A 40 -9.09 -1.12 10.23
CA LEU A 40 -8.87 -2.16 9.23
C LEU A 40 -9.22 -3.55 9.77
N ALA A 41 -8.93 -3.79 11.05
CA ALA A 41 -9.24 -5.05 11.74
C ALA A 41 -10.74 -5.41 11.75
N ASP A 42 -11.64 -4.43 11.60
CA ASP A 42 -13.09 -4.66 11.56
C ASP A 42 -13.54 -5.33 10.25
N ASN A 43 -12.67 -5.42 9.24
CA ASN A 43 -13.00 -5.99 7.95
C ASN A 43 -11.96 -7.00 7.48
N PHE A 44 -12.31 -8.29 7.54
CA PHE A 44 -11.42 -9.40 7.16
C PHE A 44 -10.84 -9.27 5.75
N LEU A 45 -11.60 -8.77 4.78
CA LEU A 45 -11.14 -8.60 3.41
C LEU A 45 -10.02 -7.56 3.32
N LEU A 46 -10.16 -6.42 4.02
CA LEU A 46 -9.11 -5.39 4.07
C LEU A 46 -7.84 -5.92 4.75
N VAL A 47 -7.99 -6.72 5.81
CA VAL A 47 -6.86 -7.36 6.51
C VAL A 47 -6.07 -8.26 5.56
N ILE A 48 -6.75 -9.11 4.78
CA ILE A 48 -6.07 -10.00 3.83
C ILE A 48 -5.28 -9.19 2.80
N ILE A 49 -5.91 -8.18 2.20
CA ILE A 49 -5.25 -7.39 1.14
C ILE A 49 -4.03 -6.64 1.68
N ILE A 50 -4.09 -6.05 2.88
CA ILE A 50 -2.95 -5.32 3.43
C ILE A 50 -1.79 -6.26 3.80
N ILE A 51 -2.09 -7.47 4.29
CA ILE A 51 -1.08 -8.50 4.55
C ILE A 51 -0.41 -8.91 3.24
N LEU A 52 -1.19 -9.14 2.18
CA LEU A 52 -0.65 -9.48 0.85
C LEU A 52 0.23 -8.35 0.30
N LEU A 53 -0.16 -7.08 0.45
CA LEU A 53 0.63 -5.92 0.04
C LEU A 53 1.96 -5.83 0.80
N GLY A 54 1.92 -6.00 2.12
CA GLY A 54 3.12 -6.03 2.96
C GLY A 54 4.05 -7.19 2.61
N ALA A 55 3.51 -8.40 2.46
CA ALA A 55 4.26 -9.58 2.04
C ALA A 55 4.88 -9.40 0.65
N LEU A 56 4.13 -8.83 -0.31
CA LEU A 56 4.62 -8.55 -1.66
C LEU A 56 5.79 -7.56 -1.63
N ALA A 57 5.72 -6.51 -0.82
CA ALA A 57 6.81 -5.55 -0.65
C ALA A 57 8.07 -6.24 -0.09
N ILE A 58 7.93 -7.09 0.93
CA ILE A 58 9.03 -7.84 1.53
C ILE A 58 9.64 -8.82 0.51
N VAL A 59 8.83 -9.58 -0.22
CA VAL A 59 9.29 -10.48 -1.28
C VAL A 59 10.06 -9.71 -2.36
N CYS A 60 9.58 -8.54 -2.76
CA CYS A 60 10.30 -7.69 -3.72
C CYS A 60 11.68 -7.27 -3.21
N ILE A 61 11.88 -7.04 -1.91
CA ILE A 61 13.19 -6.71 -1.34
C ILE A 61 14.17 -7.87 -1.54
N PHE A 62 13.73 -9.11 -1.30
CA PHE A 62 14.59 -10.29 -1.46
C PHE A 62 14.85 -10.70 -2.92
N LEU A 63 14.03 -10.25 -3.85
CA LEU A 63 14.16 -10.56 -5.29
C LEU A 63 15.17 -9.68 -6.04
N PHE A 64 16.16 -9.11 -5.33
CA PHE A 64 17.17 -8.22 -5.91
C PHE A 64 18.02 -8.87 -7.03
N LYS A 65 18.12 -10.21 -7.06
CA LYS A 65 18.83 -10.95 -8.12
C LYS A 65 18.03 -11.04 -9.43
N ASN A 66 16.68 -11.04 -9.34
CA ASN A 66 15.79 -11.16 -10.50
C ASN A 66 15.00 -9.86 -10.73
N ARG A 67 15.65 -8.88 -11.32
CA ARG A 67 15.11 -7.51 -11.54
C ARG A 67 13.83 -7.49 -12.37
N LYS A 68 13.70 -8.39 -13.37
CA LYS A 68 12.48 -8.46 -14.19
C LYS A 68 11.27 -8.88 -13.36
N LEU A 69 11.44 -9.87 -12.50
CA LEU A 69 10.38 -10.33 -11.61
C LEU A 69 10.06 -9.26 -10.55
N GLN A 70 11.09 -8.66 -9.95
CA GLN A 70 10.94 -7.57 -8.98
C GLN A 70 10.15 -6.39 -9.58
N PHE A 71 10.44 -5.99 -10.83
CA PHE A 71 9.69 -4.95 -11.53
C PHE A 71 8.22 -5.32 -11.70
N ARG A 72 7.93 -6.54 -12.20
CA ARG A 72 6.55 -6.99 -12.40
C ARG A 72 5.77 -7.02 -11.09
N LEU A 73 6.37 -7.51 -10.01
CA LEU A 73 5.74 -7.54 -8.70
C LEU A 73 5.53 -6.14 -8.13
N SER A 74 6.46 -5.21 -8.33
CA SER A 74 6.26 -3.82 -7.92
C SER A 74 5.11 -3.16 -8.67
N VAL A 75 4.93 -3.43 -9.97
CA VAL A 75 3.78 -2.95 -10.75
C VAL A 75 2.48 -3.58 -10.26
N LEU A 76 2.47 -4.89 -9.95
CA LEU A 76 1.32 -5.55 -9.31
C LEU A 76 1.00 -4.91 -7.96
N GLY A 77 2.01 -4.54 -7.18
CA GLY A 77 1.84 -3.81 -5.92
C GLY A 77 1.11 -2.48 -6.11
N VAL A 78 1.41 -1.73 -7.17
CA VAL A 78 0.67 -0.49 -7.51
C VAL A 78 -0.81 -0.81 -7.76
N ILE A 79 -1.10 -1.82 -8.60
CA ILE A 79 -2.47 -2.19 -8.94
C ILE A 79 -3.25 -2.63 -7.69
N PHE A 80 -2.68 -3.48 -6.86
CA PHE A 80 -3.31 -3.93 -5.61
C PHE A 80 -3.49 -2.80 -4.59
N SER A 81 -2.57 -1.84 -4.52
CA SER A 81 -2.73 -0.66 -3.64
C SER A 81 -3.87 0.24 -4.10
N ILE A 82 -4.06 0.41 -5.42
CA ILE A 82 -5.21 1.15 -5.97
C ILE A 82 -6.51 0.41 -5.68
N ALA A 83 -6.53 -0.92 -5.89
CA ALA A 83 -7.70 -1.74 -5.58
C ALA A 83 -8.04 -1.69 -4.08
N PHE A 84 -7.03 -1.74 -3.21
CA PHE A 84 -7.21 -1.60 -1.77
C PHE A 84 -7.87 -0.27 -1.41
N LEU A 85 -7.37 0.86 -1.94
CA LEU A 85 -7.93 2.19 -1.70
C LEU A 85 -9.41 2.27 -2.12
N PHE A 86 -9.76 1.65 -3.25
CA PHE A 86 -11.15 1.61 -3.73
C PHE A 86 -12.04 0.78 -2.80
N ILE A 87 -11.57 -0.40 -2.39
CA ILE A 87 -12.30 -1.28 -1.48
C ILE A 87 -12.46 -0.63 -0.10
N GLU A 88 -11.42 0.03 0.41
CA GLU A 88 -11.46 0.79 1.64
C GLU A 88 -12.57 1.85 1.60
N TYR A 89 -12.62 2.64 0.53
CA TYR A 89 -13.68 3.63 0.34
C TYR A 89 -15.07 3.00 0.39
N LEU A 90 -15.30 1.89 -0.34
CA LEU A 90 -16.59 1.19 -0.33
C LEU A 90 -16.96 0.66 1.06
N LYS A 91 -15.97 0.18 1.83
CA LYS A 91 -16.21 -0.34 3.19
C LYS A 91 -16.51 0.76 4.19
N VAL A 92 -15.87 1.92 4.07
CA VAL A 92 -16.21 3.10 4.87
C VAL A 92 -17.63 3.58 4.56
N GLU A 93 -18.04 3.63 3.28
CA GLU A 93 -19.41 3.99 2.89
C GLU A 93 -20.45 2.98 3.42
N GLN A 94 -20.14 1.69 3.37
CA GLN A 94 -20.97 0.65 3.97
C GLN A 94 -21.09 0.84 5.48
N PHE A 95 -19.98 1.12 6.16
CA PHE A 95 -19.95 1.39 7.60
C PHE A 95 -20.80 2.60 7.99
N LYS A 96 -20.73 3.70 7.21
CA LYS A 96 -21.59 4.88 7.42
C LYS A 96 -23.07 4.55 7.35
N LYS A 97 -23.47 3.80 6.32
CA LYS A 97 -24.90 3.40 6.12
C LYS A 97 -25.38 2.48 7.23
N THR A 98 -24.59 1.47 7.61
CA THR A 98 -24.96 0.48 8.61
C THR A 98 -25.14 1.10 10.01
N ASN A 99 -24.33 2.10 10.35
CA ASN A 99 -24.35 2.73 11.67
C ASN A 99 -25.12 4.06 11.70
N ASN A 100 -25.82 4.45 10.62
CA ASN A 100 -26.54 5.73 10.51
C ASN A 100 -25.67 6.93 10.90
N ILE A 101 -24.42 6.97 10.40
CA ILE A 101 -23.46 8.01 10.73
C ILE A 101 -23.85 9.29 10.00
N LEU A 102 -24.10 10.37 10.75
CA LEU A 102 -24.50 11.67 10.22
C LEU A 102 -23.29 12.47 9.70
N SER A 103 -22.16 12.38 10.37
CA SER A 103 -20.91 13.08 10.01
C SER A 103 -19.70 12.28 10.44
N GLY A 104 -18.54 12.57 9.88
CA GLY A 104 -17.32 11.91 10.28
C GLY A 104 -16.12 12.39 9.45
N SER A 105 -14.94 11.94 9.82
CA SER A 105 -13.69 12.34 9.18
C SER A 105 -12.80 11.13 8.87
N TYR A 106 -12.17 11.17 7.69
CA TYR A 106 -11.09 10.24 7.37
C TYR A 106 -9.86 10.57 8.23
N GLN A 107 -9.22 9.54 8.76
CA GLN A 107 -8.05 9.66 9.59
C GLN A 107 -6.77 9.39 8.79
N VAL A 108 -5.63 9.57 9.44
CA VAL A 108 -4.30 9.37 8.81
C VAL A 108 -4.16 7.96 8.22
N GLY A 109 -4.76 6.95 8.85
CA GLY A 109 -4.76 5.57 8.35
C GLY A 109 -5.26 5.43 6.91
N ALA A 110 -6.30 6.19 6.55
CA ALA A 110 -6.89 6.16 5.21
C ALA A 110 -5.99 6.78 4.12
N LEU A 111 -4.99 7.59 4.48
CA LEU A 111 -4.04 8.17 3.52
C LEU A 111 -2.85 7.24 3.22
N LEU A 112 -2.59 6.27 4.07
CA LEU A 112 -1.43 5.39 3.93
C LEU A 112 -1.42 4.57 2.63
N PRO A 113 -2.55 4.08 2.10
CA PRO A 113 -2.57 3.40 0.80
C PRO A 113 -2.10 4.28 -0.36
N VAL A 114 -2.35 5.59 -0.31
CA VAL A 114 -1.83 6.55 -1.31
C VAL A 114 -0.31 6.62 -1.23
N ILE A 115 0.24 6.63 -0.02
CA ILE A 115 1.69 6.57 0.20
C ILE A 115 2.27 5.27 -0.37
N MET A 116 1.63 4.12 -0.14
CA MET A 116 2.06 2.85 -0.72
C MET A 116 2.10 2.88 -2.25
N ILE A 117 1.10 3.47 -2.91
CA ILE A 117 1.06 3.64 -4.38
C ILE A 117 2.30 4.42 -4.84
N ILE A 118 2.58 5.55 -4.21
CA ILE A 118 3.72 6.42 -4.57
C ILE A 118 5.03 5.64 -4.44
N PHE A 119 5.26 4.96 -3.32
CA PHE A 119 6.50 4.25 -3.08
C PHE A 119 6.67 2.99 -3.95
N PHE A 120 5.59 2.27 -4.29
CA PHE A 120 5.65 1.20 -5.28
C PHE A 120 6.01 1.73 -6.67
N ILE A 121 5.48 2.89 -7.09
CA ILE A 121 5.84 3.53 -8.35
C ILE A 121 7.32 3.93 -8.35
N LEU A 122 7.81 4.54 -7.27
CA LEU A 122 9.22 4.92 -7.15
C LEU A 122 10.15 3.70 -7.19
N ALA A 123 9.77 2.62 -6.51
CA ALA A 123 10.50 1.36 -6.55
C ALA A 123 10.52 0.78 -7.98
N ALA A 124 9.38 0.68 -8.66
CA ALA A 124 9.27 0.17 -10.02
C ALA A 124 10.13 1.01 -11.01
N ARG A 125 10.06 2.34 -10.93
CA ARG A 125 10.87 3.25 -11.77
C ARG A 125 12.38 3.05 -11.51
N GLY A 126 12.78 2.91 -10.26
CA GLY A 126 14.17 2.65 -9.90
C GLY A 126 14.66 1.32 -10.48
N ILE A 127 13.91 0.24 -10.30
CA ILE A 127 14.24 -1.10 -10.82
C ILE A 127 14.37 -1.09 -12.35
N TYR A 128 13.43 -0.43 -13.05
CA TYR A 128 13.46 -0.29 -14.52
C TYR A 128 14.71 0.46 -15.00
N LYS A 129 15.07 1.57 -14.34
CA LYS A 129 16.27 2.35 -14.67
C LYS A 129 17.55 1.51 -14.51
N ASP A 130 17.64 0.73 -13.47
CA ASP A 130 18.77 -0.15 -13.22
C ASP A 130 18.88 -1.28 -14.24
N GLU A 131 17.76 -1.90 -14.63
CA GLU A 131 17.75 -2.93 -15.67
C GLU A 131 18.25 -2.37 -17.01
N LYS A 132 17.82 -1.15 -17.35
CA LYS A 132 18.29 -0.47 -18.58
C LYS A 132 19.78 -0.19 -18.57
N LEU A 133 20.34 0.24 -17.43
CA LEU A 133 21.77 0.50 -17.29
C LEU A 133 22.59 -0.78 -17.46
N VAL A 134 22.18 -1.89 -16.85
CA VAL A 134 22.87 -3.18 -17.00
C VAL A 134 22.87 -3.64 -18.47
N LYS A 135 21.72 -3.57 -19.14
CA LYS A 135 21.62 -3.93 -20.56
C LYS A 135 22.49 -3.06 -21.47
N SER A 136 22.70 -1.80 -21.14
CA SER A 136 23.57 -0.93 -21.94
C SER A 136 25.05 -1.29 -21.78
N LEU A 137 25.47 -1.72 -20.60
CA LEU A 137 26.84 -2.17 -20.34
C LEU A 137 27.14 -3.51 -21.03
N ASP A 138 26.18 -4.43 -21.07
CA ASP A 138 26.31 -5.73 -21.76
C ASP A 138 26.43 -5.59 -23.29
N ARG A 139 25.95 -4.48 -23.87
CA ARG A 139 26.09 -4.20 -25.31
C ARG A 139 27.44 -3.61 -25.70
N LEU A 140 28.17 -3.10 -24.74
CA LEU A 140 29.50 -2.50 -24.97
C LEU A 140 30.66 -3.50 -24.79
N ARG A 141 30.34 -4.74 -24.46
CA ARG A 141 31.29 -5.83 -24.27
C ARG A 141 31.17 -6.87 -25.39
#